data_448ce74b049f2583c66d66b9fdaaf0cf
#
_entry.id   448ce74b049f2583c66d66b9fdaaf0cf
#
_cell.length_a   1.000
_cell.length_b   1.000
_cell.length_c   1.000
_cell.angle_alpha   90.00
_cell.angle_beta   90.00
_cell.angle_gamma   90.00
#
_symmetry.space_group_name_H-M   'P 1'
#
loop_
_entity.id
_entity.type
_entity.pdbx_description
1 polymer ?
#
loop_
_entity_poly.entity_id
_entity_poly.type
_entity_poly.pdbx_seq_one_letter_code
_entity_poly.pdbx_strand_id
1 'polypeptide(L)'
;MLTTKDLDEFRLLLGQINRMAQEDLVALWRGLEGLPADDAWRILEQTVPDVVEVYRASAAEASSVFYGDTQKVRFSSGDISKASQLNREQVVESMRYAMFADGVTSPLLILSGVVQKHVINGAREYGLSGFEDTGVGWFRAARAGACEFCRMLATRSVGKYGAAYSSAEAASVVGRGKRQRRTGAAQTGGEFHTNCMCLPVRADMFTPPDYYDRWLSEYNQASELVGTNDLKKLMWAMRNPQKALAVKG
;
A
#
# COMPACT_ATOMS: atom_id res chain seq x y z
N MET A 1 -6.18 -17.42 15.58
CA MET A 1 -6.66 -16.02 15.37
C MET A 1 -5.43 -15.15 15.22
N LEU A 2 -5.40 -14.33 14.18
CA LEU A 2 -4.34 -13.37 13.91
C LEU A 2 -4.48 -12.18 14.87
N THR A 3 -3.40 -11.81 15.55
CA THR A 3 -3.39 -10.70 16.50
C THR A 3 -2.74 -9.44 15.91
N THR A 4 -2.98 -8.30 16.52
CA THR A 4 -2.28 -7.06 16.17
C THR A 4 -0.77 -7.17 16.40
N LYS A 5 -0.35 -7.94 17.40
CA LYS A 5 1.06 -8.19 17.70
C LYS A 5 1.74 -8.93 16.54
N ASP A 6 1.13 -10.01 16.03
CA ASP A 6 1.67 -10.76 14.90
C ASP A 6 1.86 -9.86 13.67
N LEU A 7 0.87 -8.99 13.42
CA LEU A 7 0.93 -8.01 12.33
C LEU A 7 2.02 -6.96 12.52
N ASP A 8 2.24 -6.51 13.74
CA ASP A 8 3.26 -5.50 14.02
C ASP A 8 4.67 -6.10 13.94
N GLU A 9 4.86 -7.34 14.39
CA GLU A 9 6.11 -8.09 14.21
C GLU A 9 6.42 -8.28 12.71
N PHE A 10 5.43 -8.68 11.92
CA PHE A 10 5.61 -8.81 10.48
C PHE A 10 5.92 -7.46 9.79
N ARG A 11 5.24 -6.37 10.21
CA ARG A 11 5.55 -5.02 9.72
C ARG A 11 6.98 -4.58 10.07
N LEU A 12 7.49 -4.97 11.24
CA LEU A 12 8.88 -4.70 11.61
C LEU A 12 9.85 -5.42 10.67
N LEU A 13 9.60 -6.68 10.36
CA LEU A 13 10.41 -7.45 9.39
C LEU A 13 10.39 -6.79 8.01
N LEU A 14 9.20 -6.47 7.49
CA LEU A 14 9.08 -5.76 6.21
C LEU A 14 9.75 -4.38 6.25
N GLY A 15 9.72 -3.70 7.40
CA GLY A 15 10.43 -2.45 7.64
C GLY A 15 11.94 -2.59 7.57
N GLN A 16 12.49 -3.72 8.02
CA GLN A 16 13.92 -4.02 7.92
C GLN A 16 14.32 -4.30 6.46
N ILE A 17 13.56 -5.12 5.74
CA ILE A 17 13.78 -5.37 4.30
C ILE A 17 13.75 -4.04 3.52
N ASN A 18 12.75 -3.20 3.78
CA ASN A 18 12.66 -1.90 3.14
C ASN A 18 13.83 -0.98 3.50
N ARG A 19 14.33 -1.01 4.74
CA ARG A 19 15.48 -0.21 5.15
C ARG A 19 16.73 -0.57 4.34
N MET A 20 17.00 -1.86 4.16
CA MET A 20 18.11 -2.31 3.32
C MET A 20 17.98 -1.80 1.88
N ALA A 21 16.77 -1.88 1.30
CA ALA A 21 16.51 -1.31 -0.03
C ALA A 21 16.75 0.21 -0.09
N GLN A 22 16.44 0.94 1.00
CA GLN A 22 16.69 2.38 1.09
C GLN A 22 18.19 2.69 1.22
N GLU A 23 18.94 1.87 1.95
CA GLU A 23 20.38 2.02 2.09
C GLU A 23 21.08 1.85 0.73
N ASP A 24 20.68 0.86 -0.05
CA ASP A 24 21.20 0.65 -1.41
C ASP A 24 20.80 1.80 -2.36
N LEU A 25 19.56 2.29 -2.29
CA LEU A 25 19.13 3.45 -3.06
C LEU A 25 19.96 4.70 -2.72
N VAL A 26 20.22 4.94 -1.44
CA VAL A 26 21.01 6.11 -0.99
C VAL A 26 22.47 5.95 -1.43
N ALA A 27 23.04 4.77 -1.36
CA ALA A 27 24.40 4.50 -1.84
C ALA A 27 24.51 4.75 -3.36
N LEU A 28 23.54 4.23 -4.12
CA LEU A 28 23.44 4.49 -5.56
C LEU A 28 23.34 6.01 -5.85
N TRP A 29 22.44 6.71 -5.18
CA TRP A 29 22.23 8.15 -5.35
C TRP A 29 23.50 8.95 -5.11
N ARG A 30 24.23 8.66 -4.03
CA ARG A 30 25.51 9.30 -3.73
C ARG A 30 26.56 9.06 -4.80
N GLY A 31 26.58 7.88 -5.40
CA GLY A 31 27.48 7.56 -6.51
C GLY A 31 27.19 8.34 -7.80
N LEU A 32 26.02 9.00 -7.88
CA LEU A 32 25.61 9.80 -9.05
C LEU A 32 25.82 11.31 -8.84
N GLU A 33 26.25 11.73 -7.66
CA GLU A 33 26.49 13.14 -7.36
C GLU A 33 27.53 13.73 -8.33
N GLY A 34 27.19 14.88 -8.93
CA GLY A 34 28.03 15.55 -9.91
C GLY A 34 27.89 15.07 -11.35
N LEU A 35 27.12 14.03 -11.63
CA LEU A 35 26.81 13.63 -13.00
C LEU A 35 25.74 14.56 -13.62
N PRO A 36 25.78 14.77 -14.96
CA PRO A 36 24.66 15.37 -15.67
C PRO A 36 23.36 14.60 -15.41
N ALA A 37 22.23 15.31 -15.36
CA ALA A 37 20.92 14.71 -15.02
C ALA A 37 20.54 13.53 -15.93
N ASP A 38 20.83 13.63 -17.23
CA ASP A 38 20.53 12.56 -18.20
C ASP A 38 21.40 11.31 -17.99
N ASP A 39 22.65 11.48 -17.55
CA ASP A 39 23.53 10.36 -17.25
C ASP A 39 23.12 9.67 -15.95
N ALA A 40 22.83 10.47 -14.92
CA ALA A 40 22.29 9.95 -13.66
C ALA A 40 20.96 9.21 -13.90
N TRP A 41 20.07 9.75 -14.74
CA TRP A 41 18.82 9.11 -15.09
C TRP A 41 19.02 7.74 -15.75
N ARG A 42 19.89 7.63 -16.73
CA ARG A 42 20.16 6.34 -17.42
C ARG A 42 20.61 5.25 -16.47
N ILE A 43 21.42 5.62 -15.46
CA ILE A 43 21.88 4.65 -14.44
C ILE A 43 20.72 4.28 -13.52
N LEU A 44 19.97 5.25 -13.03
CA LEU A 44 18.82 5.01 -12.13
C LEU A 44 17.74 4.16 -12.80
N GLU A 45 17.39 4.45 -14.05
CA GLU A 45 16.36 3.75 -14.81
C GLU A 45 16.65 2.24 -14.95
N GLN A 46 17.91 1.87 -15.01
CA GLN A 46 18.35 0.47 -15.08
C GLN A 46 18.49 -0.15 -13.69
N THR A 47 19.14 0.54 -12.76
CA THR A 47 19.59 -0.07 -11.50
C THR A 47 18.51 -0.07 -10.41
N VAL A 48 17.68 0.97 -10.32
CA VAL A 48 16.65 1.02 -9.25
C VAL A 48 15.61 -0.10 -9.38
N PRO A 49 15.11 -0.46 -10.58
CA PRO A 49 14.25 -1.62 -10.72
C PRO A 49 14.90 -2.94 -10.26
N ASP A 50 16.21 -3.13 -10.49
CA ASP A 50 16.94 -4.32 -10.02
C ASP A 50 17.00 -4.37 -8.49
N VAL A 51 17.32 -3.26 -7.85
CA VAL A 51 17.27 -3.13 -6.38
C VAL A 51 15.87 -3.46 -5.86
N VAL A 52 14.85 -2.87 -6.44
CA VAL A 52 13.45 -3.13 -6.04
C VAL A 52 13.09 -4.60 -6.18
N GLU A 53 13.47 -5.24 -7.27
CA GLU A 53 13.14 -6.64 -7.57
C GLU A 53 13.70 -7.60 -6.50
N VAL A 54 14.96 -7.41 -6.10
CA VAL A 54 15.61 -8.22 -5.05
C VAL A 54 14.86 -8.11 -3.73
N TYR A 55 14.58 -6.89 -3.28
CA TYR A 55 13.91 -6.69 -1.99
C TYR A 55 12.41 -6.99 -2.02
N ARG A 56 11.76 -6.84 -3.18
CA ARG A 56 10.39 -7.29 -3.40
C ARG A 56 10.27 -8.81 -3.27
N ALA A 57 11.21 -9.55 -3.86
CA ALA A 57 11.28 -11.01 -3.72
C ALA A 57 11.48 -11.42 -2.26
N SER A 58 12.40 -10.77 -1.55
CA SER A 58 12.62 -11.00 -0.12
C SER A 58 11.35 -10.73 0.71
N ALA A 59 10.59 -9.68 0.39
CA ALA A 59 9.33 -9.38 1.05
C ALA A 59 8.24 -10.43 0.76
N ALA A 60 8.18 -10.93 -0.48
CA ALA A 60 7.26 -12.02 -0.87
C ALA A 60 7.60 -13.32 -0.14
N GLU A 61 8.88 -13.66 -0.02
CA GLU A 61 9.35 -14.84 0.71
C GLU A 61 9.05 -14.75 2.21
N ALA A 62 9.34 -13.62 2.85
CA ALA A 62 8.96 -13.37 4.24
C ALA A 62 7.44 -13.52 4.46
N SER A 63 6.65 -13.15 3.46
CA SER A 63 5.20 -13.30 3.49
C SER A 63 4.75 -14.74 3.41
N SER A 64 5.49 -15.59 2.70
CA SER A 64 5.15 -17.03 2.60
C SER A 64 5.16 -17.70 3.97
N VAL A 65 6.16 -17.36 4.78
CA VAL A 65 6.26 -17.84 6.17
C VAL A 65 5.11 -17.26 7.00
N PHE A 66 4.94 -15.94 6.98
CA PHE A 66 3.92 -15.27 7.79
C PHE A 66 2.51 -15.76 7.50
N TYR A 67 2.08 -15.78 6.24
CA TYR A 67 0.75 -16.21 5.87
C TYR A 67 0.55 -17.72 6.01
N GLY A 68 1.59 -18.53 5.75
CA GLY A 68 1.54 -19.98 5.96
C GLY A 68 1.35 -20.33 7.43
N ASP A 69 2.13 -19.75 8.32
CA ASP A 69 2.11 -20.05 9.74
C ASP A 69 0.91 -19.45 10.47
N THR A 70 0.61 -18.17 10.21
CA THR A 70 -0.41 -17.44 10.99
C THR A 70 -1.79 -17.55 10.40
N GLN A 71 -1.95 -17.62 9.09
CA GLN A 71 -3.25 -17.58 8.43
C GLN A 71 -3.63 -18.90 7.75
N LYS A 72 -2.78 -19.93 7.88
CA LYS A 72 -3.02 -21.28 7.37
C LYS A 72 -3.37 -21.31 5.88
N VAL A 73 -2.79 -20.40 5.11
CA VAL A 73 -2.93 -20.36 3.66
C VAL A 73 -1.83 -21.20 3.05
N ARG A 74 -2.18 -22.17 2.24
CA ARG A 74 -1.22 -22.94 1.46
C ARG A 74 -1.04 -22.27 0.12
N PHE A 75 0.17 -21.86 -0.14
CA PHE A 75 0.58 -21.26 -1.39
C PHE A 75 1.38 -22.26 -2.23
N SER A 76 1.29 -22.15 -3.53
CA SER A 76 2.16 -22.89 -4.43
C SER A 76 3.53 -22.19 -4.53
N SER A 77 4.57 -22.93 -4.94
CA SER A 77 5.89 -22.34 -5.19
C SER A 77 5.87 -21.26 -6.29
N GLY A 78 4.87 -21.31 -7.18
CA GLY A 78 4.66 -20.32 -8.22
C GLY A 78 4.18 -18.96 -7.68
N ASP A 79 3.55 -18.94 -6.51
CA ASP A 79 3.00 -17.70 -5.94
C ASP A 79 4.09 -16.72 -5.49
N ILE A 80 5.21 -17.23 -4.96
CA ILE A 80 6.38 -16.39 -4.64
C ILE A 80 6.93 -15.77 -5.92
N SER A 81 7.12 -16.59 -6.96
CA SER A 81 7.64 -16.10 -8.24
C SER A 81 6.72 -15.04 -8.84
N LYS A 82 5.41 -15.24 -8.81
CA LYS A 82 4.41 -14.27 -9.30
C LYS A 82 4.44 -12.98 -8.48
N ALA A 83 4.45 -13.05 -7.15
CA ALA A 83 4.50 -11.90 -6.27
C ALA A 83 5.83 -11.13 -6.36
N SER A 84 6.91 -11.82 -6.72
CA SER A 84 8.23 -11.22 -6.94
C SER A 84 8.33 -10.49 -8.26
N GLN A 85 7.47 -10.79 -9.24
CA GLN A 85 7.49 -10.11 -10.54
C GLN A 85 7.23 -8.62 -10.36
N LEU A 86 8.09 -7.81 -10.96
CA LEU A 86 8.02 -6.37 -10.92
C LEU A 86 7.52 -5.83 -12.25
N ASN A 87 6.52 -4.98 -12.22
CA ASN A 87 6.22 -4.14 -13.40
C ASN A 87 7.27 -3.02 -13.45
N ARG A 88 8.37 -3.31 -14.17
CA ARG A 88 9.52 -2.38 -14.29
C ARG A 88 9.13 -1.06 -14.92
N GLU A 89 8.27 -1.08 -15.93
CA GLU A 89 7.77 0.12 -16.61
C GLU A 89 7.08 1.06 -15.64
N GLN A 90 6.22 0.53 -14.76
CA GLN A 90 5.55 1.33 -13.73
C GLN A 90 6.52 1.93 -12.71
N VAL A 91 7.57 1.20 -12.33
CA VAL A 91 8.61 1.73 -11.44
C VAL A 91 9.30 2.90 -12.13
N VAL A 92 9.75 2.71 -13.37
CA VAL A 92 10.45 3.72 -14.18
C VAL A 92 9.57 4.96 -14.40
N GLU A 93 8.29 4.82 -14.71
CA GLU A 93 7.37 5.97 -14.83
C GLU A 93 7.25 6.75 -13.51
N SER A 94 7.13 6.03 -12.38
CA SER A 94 7.07 6.65 -11.06
C SER A 94 8.37 7.38 -10.71
N MET A 95 9.50 6.82 -11.10
CA MET A 95 10.83 7.43 -10.96
C MET A 95 10.99 8.66 -11.84
N ARG A 96 10.51 8.61 -13.08
CA ARG A 96 10.54 9.75 -14.01
C ARG A 96 9.81 10.96 -13.45
N TYR A 97 8.65 10.73 -12.83
CA TYR A 97 7.95 11.79 -12.11
C TYR A 97 8.81 12.38 -10.98
N ALA A 98 9.50 11.53 -10.21
CA ALA A 98 10.38 11.99 -9.12
C ALA A 98 11.53 12.86 -9.60
N MET A 99 12.09 12.55 -10.78
CA MET A 99 13.27 13.22 -11.31
C MET A 99 12.95 14.51 -12.08
N PHE A 100 11.84 14.55 -12.80
CA PHE A 100 11.58 15.56 -13.83
C PHE A 100 10.27 16.34 -13.67
N ALA A 101 9.43 16.03 -12.67
CA ALA A 101 8.22 16.81 -12.48
C ALA A 101 8.52 18.19 -11.90
N ASP A 102 7.82 19.20 -12.40
CA ASP A 102 7.91 20.56 -11.90
C ASP A 102 7.59 20.64 -10.39
N GLY A 103 8.38 21.41 -9.66
CA GLY A 103 8.19 21.63 -8.23
C GLY A 103 8.70 20.50 -7.32
N VAL A 104 9.34 19.46 -7.85
CA VAL A 104 10.00 18.44 -7.04
C VAL A 104 11.27 19.01 -6.41
N THR A 105 11.27 19.15 -5.09
CA THR A 105 12.39 19.70 -4.31
C THR A 105 13.34 18.63 -3.77
N SER A 106 12.90 17.38 -3.72
CA SER A 106 13.70 16.26 -3.20
C SER A 106 13.41 14.97 -3.98
N PRO A 107 14.06 14.78 -5.14
CA PRO A 107 13.90 13.55 -5.93
C PRO A 107 14.16 12.28 -5.13
N LEU A 108 15.24 12.25 -4.33
CA LEU A 108 15.59 11.08 -3.52
C LEU A 108 14.45 10.69 -2.53
N LEU A 109 13.76 11.66 -1.94
CA LEU A 109 12.66 11.40 -1.03
C LEU A 109 11.48 10.72 -1.77
N ILE A 110 11.18 11.16 -2.99
CA ILE A 110 10.12 10.56 -3.80
C ILE A 110 10.55 9.17 -4.28
N LEU A 111 11.79 9.00 -4.74
CA LEU A 111 12.35 7.71 -5.10
C LEU A 111 12.30 6.71 -3.94
N SER A 112 12.67 7.15 -2.73
CA SER A 112 12.54 6.36 -1.50
C SER A 112 11.13 5.83 -1.31
N GLY A 113 10.13 6.66 -1.55
CA GLY A 113 8.73 6.26 -1.48
C GLY A 113 8.33 5.27 -2.57
N VAL A 114 8.84 5.43 -3.79
CA VAL A 114 8.63 4.48 -4.90
C VAL A 114 9.21 3.12 -4.54
N VAL A 115 10.47 3.06 -4.11
CA VAL A 115 11.14 1.83 -3.68
C VAL A 115 10.34 1.15 -2.57
N GLN A 116 10.01 1.86 -1.49
CA GLN A 116 9.22 1.31 -0.40
C GLN A 116 7.89 0.70 -0.87
N LYS A 117 7.14 1.42 -1.71
CA LYS A 117 5.85 0.95 -2.22
C LYS A 117 6.00 -0.39 -2.93
N HIS A 118 6.96 -0.49 -3.84
CA HIS A 118 7.13 -1.69 -4.67
C HIS A 118 7.72 -2.87 -3.89
N VAL A 119 8.63 -2.63 -2.95
CA VAL A 119 9.15 -3.67 -2.04
C VAL A 119 8.02 -4.26 -1.20
N ILE A 120 7.24 -3.42 -0.50
CA ILE A 120 6.16 -3.90 0.37
C ILE A 120 5.02 -4.54 -0.44
N ASN A 121 4.83 -4.15 -1.69
CA ASN A 121 3.84 -4.77 -2.56
C ASN A 121 4.15 -6.24 -2.86
N GLY A 122 5.41 -6.68 -2.85
CA GLY A 122 5.75 -8.10 -2.93
C GLY A 122 5.05 -8.93 -1.84
N ALA A 123 5.11 -8.45 -0.60
CA ALA A 123 4.41 -9.07 0.53
C ALA A 123 2.89 -9.09 0.37
N ARG A 124 2.32 -8.00 -0.11
CA ARG A 124 0.87 -7.83 -0.28
C ARG A 124 0.32 -8.69 -1.39
N GLU A 125 0.97 -8.70 -2.52
CA GLU A 125 0.54 -9.45 -3.70
C GLU A 125 0.63 -10.96 -3.45
N TYR A 126 1.65 -11.40 -2.68
CA TYR A 126 1.73 -12.77 -2.23
C TYR A 126 0.49 -13.15 -1.39
N GLY A 127 0.16 -12.36 -0.35
CA GLY A 127 -1.02 -12.62 0.48
C GLY A 127 -2.32 -12.58 -0.32
N LEU A 128 -2.47 -11.60 -1.22
CA LEU A 128 -3.67 -11.44 -2.03
C LEU A 128 -3.88 -12.60 -2.99
N SER A 129 -2.85 -13.07 -3.70
CA SER A 129 -2.99 -14.20 -4.61
C SER A 129 -3.44 -15.45 -3.87
N GLY A 130 -2.89 -15.74 -2.69
CA GLY A 130 -3.31 -16.89 -1.91
C GLY A 130 -4.74 -16.80 -1.37
N PHE A 131 -5.23 -15.60 -1.07
CA PHE A 131 -6.62 -15.42 -0.67
C PHE A 131 -7.58 -15.58 -1.86
N GLU A 132 -7.22 -15.06 -3.03
CA GLU A 132 -8.00 -15.25 -4.25
C GLU A 132 -8.07 -16.70 -4.69
N ASP A 133 -6.94 -17.42 -4.68
CA ASP A 133 -6.88 -18.84 -5.06
C ASP A 133 -7.69 -19.74 -4.13
N THR A 134 -7.79 -19.39 -2.86
CA THR A 134 -8.58 -20.12 -1.87
C THR A 134 -10.04 -19.67 -1.78
N GLY A 135 -10.41 -18.59 -2.50
CA GLY A 135 -11.75 -17.98 -2.43
C GLY A 135 -12.07 -17.37 -1.06
N VAL A 136 -11.05 -17.12 -0.23
CA VAL A 136 -11.21 -16.53 1.10
C VAL A 136 -11.27 -15.01 1.01
N GLY A 137 -12.29 -14.42 1.61
CA GLY A 137 -12.38 -12.96 1.76
C GLY A 137 -11.27 -12.42 2.66
N TRP A 138 -10.86 -11.20 2.41
CA TRP A 138 -9.78 -10.55 3.16
C TRP A 138 -10.12 -9.12 3.58
N PHE A 139 -9.43 -8.65 4.62
CA PHE A 139 -9.51 -7.30 5.13
C PHE A 139 -8.19 -6.58 4.96
N ARG A 140 -8.25 -5.26 4.92
CA ARG A 140 -7.07 -4.42 5.02
C ARG A 140 -6.75 -4.17 6.49
N ALA A 141 -5.70 -4.79 7.00
CA ALA A 141 -5.20 -4.51 8.34
C ALA A 141 -4.32 -3.25 8.33
N ALA A 142 -4.84 -2.16 8.88
CA ALA A 142 -4.12 -0.91 9.06
C ALA A 142 -3.61 -0.79 10.50
N ARG A 143 -2.44 -0.18 10.71
CA ARG A 143 -1.89 0.08 12.06
C ARG A 143 -2.59 1.27 12.72
N ALA A 144 -2.52 1.39 14.05
CA ALA A 144 -3.16 2.46 14.81
C ALA A 144 -2.81 3.89 14.30
N GLY A 145 -1.58 4.12 13.86
CA GLY A 145 -1.12 5.39 13.28
C GLY A 145 -1.29 5.51 11.75
N ALA A 146 -2.23 4.77 11.15
CA ALA A 146 -2.49 4.84 9.72
C ALA A 146 -3.02 6.23 9.30
N CYS A 147 -2.70 6.65 8.07
CA CYS A 147 -3.23 7.89 7.50
C CYS A 147 -4.73 7.77 7.21
N GLU A 148 -5.40 8.87 6.97
CA GLU A 148 -6.85 8.96 6.76
C GLU A 148 -7.32 8.05 5.62
N PHE A 149 -6.55 7.97 4.52
CA PHE A 149 -6.86 7.08 3.41
C PHE A 149 -6.88 5.61 3.83
N CYS A 150 -5.85 5.18 4.55
CA CYS A 150 -5.77 3.80 5.04
C CYS A 150 -6.85 3.49 6.08
N ARG A 151 -7.16 4.44 6.99
CA ARG A 151 -8.26 4.28 7.97
C ARG A 151 -9.59 4.10 7.26
N MET A 152 -9.88 4.96 6.29
CA MET A 152 -11.09 4.88 5.49
C MET A 152 -11.21 3.52 4.77
N LEU A 153 -10.15 3.06 4.10
CA LEU A 153 -10.19 1.79 3.39
C LEU A 153 -10.30 0.59 4.33
N ALA A 154 -9.62 0.62 5.46
CA ALA A 154 -9.68 -0.45 6.45
C ALA A 154 -11.09 -0.60 7.06
N THR A 155 -11.81 0.50 7.29
CA THR A 155 -13.16 0.46 7.87
C THR A 155 -14.25 0.06 6.87
N ARG A 156 -14.01 0.15 5.56
CA ARG A 156 -14.99 -0.23 4.53
C ARG A 156 -15.17 -1.73 4.35
N SER A 157 -14.19 -2.51 4.73
CA SER A 157 -14.18 -3.96 4.54
C SER A 157 -14.40 -4.73 5.84
N VAL A 158 -14.78 -4.09 6.94
CA VAL A 158 -14.79 -4.71 8.25
C VAL A 158 -16.20 -4.83 8.83
N GLY A 159 -16.56 -6.07 9.19
CA GLY A 159 -17.66 -6.42 10.09
C GLY A 159 -19.03 -5.86 9.72
N LYS A 160 -19.70 -5.27 10.68
CA LYS A 160 -21.05 -4.68 10.57
C LYS A 160 -21.20 -3.60 9.48
N TYR A 161 -20.10 -3.15 8.89
CA TYR A 161 -20.07 -2.01 7.97
C TYR A 161 -19.61 -2.35 6.55
N GLY A 162 -19.17 -3.57 6.29
CA GLY A 162 -18.74 -3.99 4.96
C GLY A 162 -18.50 -5.49 4.87
N ALA A 163 -18.50 -5.98 3.64
CA ALA A 163 -18.06 -7.34 3.35
C ALA A 163 -16.55 -7.40 3.18
N ALA A 164 -15.97 -8.55 3.47
CA ALA A 164 -14.57 -8.81 3.10
C ALA A 164 -14.38 -8.63 1.60
N TYR A 165 -13.24 -8.15 1.20
CA TYR A 165 -12.86 -8.13 -0.21
C TYR A 165 -12.70 -9.55 -0.72
N SER A 166 -13.24 -9.82 -1.91
CA SER A 166 -13.12 -11.13 -2.57
C SER A 166 -11.92 -11.20 -3.51
N SER A 167 -11.39 -10.06 -3.92
CA SER A 167 -10.23 -9.95 -4.81
C SER A 167 -9.49 -8.65 -4.61
N ALA A 168 -8.26 -8.57 -5.09
CA ALA A 168 -7.49 -7.32 -5.11
C ALA A 168 -8.19 -6.25 -5.98
N GLU A 169 -8.87 -6.66 -7.04
CA GLU A 169 -9.64 -5.77 -7.90
C GLU A 169 -10.86 -5.19 -7.15
N ALA A 170 -11.54 -5.99 -6.33
CA ALA A 170 -12.65 -5.52 -5.50
C ALA A 170 -12.19 -4.48 -4.47
N ALA A 171 -10.99 -4.62 -3.94
CA ALA A 171 -10.39 -3.65 -3.02
C ALA A 171 -9.96 -2.35 -3.70
N SER A 172 -9.76 -2.37 -5.02
CA SER A 172 -9.36 -1.19 -5.79
C SER A 172 -10.52 -0.23 -6.08
N VAL A 173 -11.74 -0.64 -5.82
CA VAL A 173 -12.96 0.14 -6.05
C VAL A 173 -13.20 1.11 -4.90
N VAL A 174 -12.61 2.29 -4.95
CA VAL A 174 -12.90 3.39 -4.03
C VAL A 174 -14.11 4.17 -4.52
N GLY A 175 -15.24 4.04 -3.80
CA GLY A 175 -16.46 4.79 -4.08
C GLY A 175 -17.44 4.06 -5.01
N ARG A 176 -18.58 3.66 -4.48
CA ARG A 176 -19.71 3.12 -5.23
C ARG A 176 -20.52 4.25 -5.89
N GLY A 177 -19.93 4.92 -6.88
CA GLY A 177 -20.67 5.85 -7.73
C GLY A 177 -20.90 5.22 -9.11
N LYS A 178 -22.03 5.48 -9.74
CA LYS A 178 -22.40 5.02 -11.10
C LYS A 178 -21.43 5.45 -12.22
N ARG A 179 -20.33 6.14 -11.88
CA ARG A 179 -19.28 6.61 -12.79
C ARG A 179 -17.91 6.25 -12.29
N GLN A 180 -17.69 4.98 -11.97
CA GLN A 180 -16.31 4.50 -11.93
C GLN A 180 -15.82 4.34 -13.36
N ARG A 181 -15.14 5.36 -13.85
CA ARG A 181 -14.18 5.15 -14.92
C ARG A 181 -13.05 4.32 -14.29
N ARG A 182 -12.98 3.06 -14.65
CA ARG A 182 -11.72 2.33 -14.65
C ARG A 182 -10.77 3.18 -15.51
N THR A 183 -9.97 4.00 -14.89
CA THR A 183 -8.75 4.44 -15.54
C THR A 183 -7.92 3.18 -15.71
N GLY A 184 -7.54 2.83 -16.95
CA GLY A 184 -7.01 1.53 -17.37
C GLY A 184 -5.75 1.00 -16.69
N ALA A 185 -5.44 1.50 -15.52
CA ALA A 185 -4.41 1.09 -14.60
C ALA A 185 -5.00 0.89 -13.20
N ALA A 186 -6.19 0.31 -13.09
CA ALA A 186 -6.65 -0.27 -11.82
C ALA A 186 -5.79 -1.49 -11.53
N GLN A 187 -4.61 -1.21 -11.05
CA GLN A 187 -3.63 -2.21 -10.71
C GLN A 187 -4.07 -2.86 -9.41
N THR A 188 -4.09 -4.15 -9.44
CA THR A 188 -4.14 -4.98 -8.26
C THR A 188 -3.20 -4.41 -7.21
N GLY A 189 -3.71 -4.05 -6.05
CA GLY A 189 -2.92 -3.42 -5.01
C GLY A 189 -2.56 -1.94 -5.21
N GLY A 190 -2.99 -1.28 -6.28
CA GLY A 190 -2.77 0.15 -6.54
C GLY A 190 -3.30 1.09 -5.46
N GLU A 191 -4.16 0.57 -4.61
CA GLU A 191 -4.71 1.23 -3.42
C GLU A 191 -3.72 1.38 -2.26
N PHE A 192 -2.57 0.72 -2.32
CA PHE A 192 -1.51 0.90 -1.35
C PHE A 192 -0.61 2.05 -1.80
N HIS A 193 -0.81 3.20 -1.18
CA HIS A 193 0.00 4.39 -1.49
C HIS A 193 1.41 4.30 -0.92
N THR A 194 2.25 5.19 -1.35
CA THR A 194 3.59 5.43 -0.80
C THR A 194 3.55 5.58 0.72
N ASN A 195 4.52 5.01 1.42
CA ASN A 195 4.63 4.99 2.90
C ASN A 195 3.50 4.22 3.63
N CYS A 196 2.71 3.44 2.92
CA CYS A 196 1.68 2.59 3.50
C CYS A 196 2.26 1.28 4.03
N MET A 197 1.87 0.88 5.24
CA MET A 197 2.22 -0.41 5.87
C MET A 197 0.98 -1.27 6.15
N CYS A 198 -0.13 -1.02 5.45
CA CYS A 198 -1.30 -1.87 5.53
C CYS A 198 -1.04 -3.22 4.87
N LEU A 199 -1.60 -4.28 5.43
CA LEU A 199 -1.47 -5.65 4.95
C LEU A 199 -2.85 -6.24 4.66
N PRO A 200 -3.00 -7.10 3.66
CA PRO A 200 -4.18 -7.94 3.54
C PRO A 200 -4.16 -9.03 4.60
N VAL A 201 -5.30 -9.37 5.17
CA VAL A 201 -5.44 -10.45 6.16
C VAL A 201 -6.73 -11.21 5.93
N ARG A 202 -6.72 -12.52 6.19
CA ARG A 202 -7.93 -13.34 6.09
C ARG A 202 -9.05 -12.82 6.98
N ALA A 203 -10.24 -12.68 6.40
CA ALA A 203 -11.38 -12.10 7.10
C ALA A 203 -11.87 -12.98 8.26
N ASP A 204 -11.77 -14.30 8.13
CA ASP A 204 -12.20 -15.28 9.13
C ASP A 204 -11.19 -15.47 10.27
N MET A 205 -9.99 -14.91 10.15
CA MET A 205 -8.92 -15.03 11.15
C MET A 205 -8.52 -13.72 11.81
N PHE A 206 -9.10 -12.61 11.39
CA PHE A 206 -8.76 -11.27 11.89
C PHE A 206 -9.95 -10.63 12.62
N THR A 207 -9.72 -10.23 13.87
CA THR A 207 -10.64 -9.39 14.62
C THR A 207 -10.11 -7.96 14.59
N PRO A 208 -10.84 -7.03 13.98
CA PRO A 208 -10.44 -5.63 13.95
C PRO A 208 -10.33 -5.06 15.37
N PRO A 209 -9.27 -4.31 15.68
CA PRO A 209 -9.15 -3.62 16.95
C PRO A 209 -10.19 -2.50 17.12
N ASP A 210 -10.47 -2.12 18.38
CA ASP A 210 -11.49 -1.12 18.75
C ASP A 210 -11.29 0.25 18.07
N TYR A 211 -10.05 0.60 17.71
CA TYR A 211 -9.80 1.86 17.02
C TYR A 211 -10.41 1.91 15.59
N TYR A 212 -10.84 0.79 15.01
CA TYR A 212 -11.56 0.77 13.75
C TYR A 212 -12.97 1.39 13.89
N ASP A 213 -13.65 1.20 15.01
CA ASP A 213 -14.94 1.84 15.26
C ASP A 213 -14.81 3.36 15.34
N ARG A 214 -13.74 3.85 15.95
CA ARG A 214 -13.44 5.29 15.95
C ARG A 214 -13.17 5.81 14.54
N TRP A 215 -12.37 5.12 13.74
CA TRP A 215 -12.10 5.53 12.35
C TRP A 215 -13.35 5.54 11.48
N LEU A 216 -14.25 4.60 11.69
CA LEU A 216 -15.52 4.58 10.99
C LEU A 216 -16.38 5.79 11.39
N SER A 217 -16.40 6.14 12.66
CA SER A 217 -17.09 7.36 13.14
C SER A 217 -16.47 8.62 12.51
N GLU A 218 -15.14 8.72 12.48
CA GLU A 218 -14.42 9.82 11.81
C GLU A 218 -14.80 9.92 10.33
N TYR A 219 -14.86 8.79 9.62
CA TYR A 219 -15.27 8.76 8.21
C TYR A 219 -16.73 9.20 8.01
N ASN A 220 -17.65 8.68 8.81
CA ASN A 220 -19.07 9.02 8.71
C ASN A 220 -19.31 10.51 8.96
N GLN A 221 -18.68 11.07 10.00
CA GLN A 221 -18.74 12.51 10.27
C GLN A 221 -18.19 13.33 9.11
N ALA A 222 -17.03 12.95 8.57
CA ALA A 222 -16.45 13.65 7.42
C ALA A 222 -17.37 13.57 6.19
N SER A 223 -17.99 12.42 5.93
CA SER A 223 -18.91 12.20 4.82
C SER A 223 -20.16 13.08 4.94
N GLU A 224 -20.74 13.20 6.13
CA GLU A 224 -21.88 14.07 6.41
C GLU A 224 -21.52 15.56 6.24
N LEU A 225 -20.34 15.97 6.69
CA LEU A 225 -19.87 17.35 6.57
C LEU A 225 -19.63 17.74 5.11
N VAL A 226 -19.00 16.86 4.34
CA VAL A 226 -18.62 17.15 2.96
C VAL A 226 -19.79 16.99 1.99
N GLY A 227 -20.74 16.09 2.27
CA GLY A 227 -21.92 15.84 1.44
C GLY A 227 -21.61 15.34 0.02
N THR A 228 -20.38 14.85 -0.21
CA THR A 228 -19.92 14.36 -1.52
C THR A 228 -18.99 13.15 -1.36
N ASN A 229 -18.84 12.38 -2.44
CA ASN A 229 -17.90 11.25 -2.51
C ASN A 229 -16.51 11.66 -3.02
N ASP A 230 -16.20 12.97 -3.04
CA ASP A 230 -14.87 13.45 -3.41
C ASP A 230 -13.85 13.02 -2.35
N LEU A 231 -12.97 12.10 -2.74
CA LEU A 231 -11.98 11.51 -1.84
C LEU A 231 -11.04 12.54 -1.21
N LYS A 232 -10.64 13.57 -1.97
CA LYS A 232 -9.74 14.63 -1.47
C LYS A 232 -10.41 15.44 -0.38
N LYS A 233 -11.67 15.80 -0.58
CA LYS A 233 -12.48 16.55 0.40
C LYS A 233 -12.76 15.70 1.64
N LEU A 234 -13.09 14.42 1.47
CA LEU A 234 -13.28 13.48 2.59
C LEU A 234 -12.02 13.34 3.45
N MET A 235 -10.88 13.07 2.82
CA MET A 235 -9.60 12.95 3.56
C MET A 235 -9.21 14.28 4.23
N TRP A 236 -9.49 15.42 3.59
CA TRP A 236 -9.26 16.72 4.20
C TRP A 236 -10.14 16.92 5.44
N ALA A 237 -11.42 16.59 5.37
CA ALA A 237 -12.35 16.70 6.49
C ALA A 237 -12.00 15.75 7.65
N MET A 238 -11.58 14.50 7.35
CA MET A 238 -11.08 13.56 8.36
C MET A 238 -9.82 14.09 9.08
N ARG A 239 -8.96 14.82 8.36
CA ARG A 239 -7.73 15.42 8.91
C ARG A 239 -8.00 16.69 9.69
N ASN A 240 -9.04 17.43 9.32
CA ASN A 240 -9.35 18.77 9.84
C ASN A 240 -10.84 18.88 10.29
N PRO A 241 -11.32 18.05 11.21
CA PRO A 241 -12.75 17.97 11.54
C PRO A 241 -13.32 19.30 12.01
N GLN A 242 -12.58 20.07 12.82
CA GLN A 242 -13.02 21.38 13.32
C GLN A 242 -13.17 22.41 12.19
N LYS A 243 -12.23 22.43 11.23
CA LYS A 243 -12.32 23.33 10.08
C LYS A 243 -13.47 22.94 9.14
N ALA A 244 -13.71 21.64 8.97
CA ALA A 244 -14.80 21.12 8.15
C ALA A 244 -16.18 21.53 8.73
N LEU A 245 -16.33 21.51 10.05
CA LEU A 245 -17.53 22.02 10.74
C LEU A 245 -17.76 23.52 10.50
N ALA A 246 -16.69 24.33 10.58
CA ALA A 246 -16.77 25.78 10.39
C ALA A 246 -17.14 26.21 8.96
N VAL A 247 -16.89 25.37 7.96
CA VAL A 247 -17.22 25.67 6.54
C VAL A 247 -18.69 25.36 6.24
N LYS A 248 -19.34 24.50 7.02
CA LYS A 248 -20.75 24.10 6.82
C LYS A 248 -21.77 25.03 7.51
N GLY A 249 -21.34 25.78 8.54
CA GLY A 249 -22.14 26.78 9.25
C GLY A 249 -22.01 28.16 8.64
#